data_584564a2bf82dc671696f83c43d292c0
#
_entry.id   584564a2bf82dc671696f83c43d292c0
#
_cell.length_a   1.000
_cell.length_b   1.000
_cell.length_c   1.000
_cell.angle_alpha   90.00
_cell.angle_beta   90.00
_cell.angle_gamma   90.00
#
_symmetry.space_group_name_H-M   'P 1'
#
loop_
_entity.id
_entity.type
_entity.pdbx_description
1 polymer ?
#
loop_
_entity_poly.entity_id
_entity_poly.type
_entity_poly.pdbx_seq_one_letter_code
_entity_poly.pdbx_strand_id
1 'polypeptide(L)'
;MQLDTSLKLILPRALEARILDHLLRHPQWVGPFITHRVEGHGDPKNIASPAEQVRGRAERVQIEILMDASHVAELLQDLRTELPSRDVVWWLSPVTESGSLA
;
A
#
# COMPACT_ATOMS: atom_id res chain seq x y z
N MET A 1 11.55 8.71 -14.56
CA MET A 1 10.60 8.69 -13.41
C MET A 1 11.17 9.53 -12.28
N GLN A 2 10.43 10.51 -11.83
CA GLN A 2 10.83 11.34 -10.70
C GLN A 2 10.20 10.76 -9.41
N LEU A 3 11.03 10.44 -8.42
CA LEU A 3 10.55 9.83 -7.19
C LEU A 3 10.23 10.93 -6.15
N ASP A 4 9.11 11.58 -6.33
CA ASP A 4 8.71 12.74 -5.52
C ASP A 4 7.54 12.46 -4.58
N THR A 5 7.05 11.23 -4.55
CA THR A 5 5.88 10.84 -3.76
C THR A 5 6.07 9.48 -3.13
N SER A 6 5.57 9.32 -1.92
CA SER A 6 5.45 8.03 -1.25
C SER A 6 3.98 7.67 -1.17
N LEU A 7 3.59 6.57 -1.81
CA LEU A 7 2.26 5.98 -1.67
C LEU A 7 2.35 4.87 -0.64
N LYS A 8 1.53 4.96 0.40
CA LYS A 8 1.42 3.91 1.41
C LYS A 8 0.10 3.19 1.26
N LEU A 9 0.18 1.87 1.14
CA LEU A 9 -0.98 0.99 1.12
C LEU A 9 -0.97 0.19 2.42
N ILE A 10 -2.09 0.20 3.14
CA ILE A 10 -2.27 -0.63 4.33
C ILE A 10 -3.35 -1.65 3.98
N LEU A 11 -3.03 -2.92 4.11
CA LEU A 11 -3.89 -3.99 3.59
C LEU A 11 -3.88 -5.23 4.48
N PRO A 12 -4.94 -6.06 4.39
CA PRO A 12 -4.94 -7.36 5.06
C PRO A 12 -3.84 -8.26 4.52
N ARG A 13 -3.24 -9.06 5.39
CA ARG A 13 -2.18 -10.00 4.99
C ARG A 13 -2.62 -10.94 3.87
N ALA A 14 -3.90 -11.30 3.84
CA ALA A 14 -4.44 -12.19 2.79
C ALA A 14 -4.31 -11.62 1.38
N LEU A 15 -4.21 -10.30 1.25
CA LEU A 15 -4.10 -9.65 -0.06
C LEU A 15 -2.67 -9.34 -0.46
N GLU A 16 -1.70 -9.56 0.42
CA GLU A 16 -0.32 -9.14 0.18
C GLU A 16 0.26 -9.71 -1.13
N ALA A 17 0.18 -11.02 -1.29
CA ALA A 17 0.79 -11.67 -2.46
C ALA A 17 0.19 -11.17 -3.77
N ARG A 18 -1.12 -10.96 -3.80
CA ARG A 18 -1.83 -10.49 -5.01
C ARG A 18 -1.47 -9.05 -5.35
N ILE A 19 -1.36 -8.20 -4.33
CA ILE A 19 -1.00 -6.80 -4.55
C ILE A 19 0.46 -6.68 -4.96
N LEU A 20 1.38 -7.41 -4.31
CA LEU A 20 2.79 -7.41 -4.72
C LEU A 20 2.96 -7.89 -6.16
N ASP A 21 2.26 -8.94 -6.54
CA ASP A 21 2.30 -9.45 -7.91
C ASP A 21 1.82 -8.40 -8.91
N HIS A 22 0.75 -7.68 -8.56
CA HIS A 22 0.22 -6.61 -9.38
C HIS A 22 1.24 -5.47 -9.55
N LEU A 23 1.86 -5.04 -8.46
CA LEU A 23 2.85 -3.98 -8.50
C LEU A 23 4.04 -4.34 -9.39
N LEU A 24 4.51 -5.58 -9.31
CA LEU A 24 5.65 -6.05 -10.10
C LEU A 24 5.35 -6.10 -11.59
N ARG A 25 4.08 -6.16 -11.98
CA ARG A 25 3.68 -6.15 -13.39
C ARG A 25 3.57 -4.76 -14.00
N HIS A 26 3.72 -3.70 -13.19
CA HIS A 26 3.55 -2.32 -13.65
C HIS A 26 4.76 -1.44 -13.33
N PRO A 27 5.96 -1.81 -13.81
CA PRO A 27 7.16 -1.01 -13.54
C PRO A 27 7.11 0.40 -14.12
N GLN A 28 6.21 0.66 -15.08
CA GLN A 28 6.05 1.98 -15.66
C GLN A 28 5.47 2.99 -14.66
N TRP A 29 4.76 2.53 -13.63
CA TRP A 29 4.18 3.39 -12.60
C TRP A 29 4.86 3.22 -11.24
N VAL A 30 5.37 2.03 -10.95
CA VAL A 30 5.81 1.63 -9.63
C VAL A 30 7.32 1.75 -9.53
N GLY A 31 7.79 2.63 -8.64
CA GLY A 31 9.21 2.72 -8.29
C GLY A 31 9.58 1.69 -7.23
N PRO A 32 10.72 1.89 -6.56
CA PRO A 32 11.13 0.99 -5.48
C PRO A 32 10.10 0.95 -4.37
N PHE A 33 9.87 -0.22 -3.79
CA PHE A 33 8.94 -0.34 -2.67
C PHE A 33 9.44 -1.32 -1.65
N ILE A 34 8.98 -1.14 -0.41
CA ILE A 34 9.30 -1.99 0.73
C ILE A 34 7.99 -2.42 1.39
N THR A 35 8.06 -3.53 2.11
CA THR A 35 6.90 -4.03 2.86
C THR A 35 7.30 -4.28 4.31
N HIS A 36 6.34 -4.07 5.22
CA HIS A 36 6.51 -4.48 6.60
C HIS A 36 5.15 -4.77 7.24
N ARG A 37 5.20 -5.60 8.27
CA ARG A 37 4.00 -5.97 9.00
C ARG A 37 3.69 -4.89 10.03
N VAL A 38 2.41 -4.54 10.14
CA VAL A 38 1.93 -3.50 11.05
C VAL A 38 0.64 -3.98 11.72
N GLU A 39 0.24 -3.28 12.78
CA GLU A 39 -1.03 -3.51 13.42
C GLU A 39 -1.93 -2.31 13.16
N GLY A 40 -3.13 -2.57 12.64
CA GLY A 40 -4.12 -1.51 12.40
C GLY A 40 -4.97 -1.28 13.65
N HIS A 41 -5.25 -0.02 13.94
CA HIS A 41 -6.05 0.39 15.09
C HIS A 41 -7.04 1.47 14.67
N GLY A 42 -8.08 1.64 15.48
CA GLY A 42 -8.95 2.81 15.39
C GLY A 42 -10.23 2.63 14.58
N ASP A 43 -10.33 1.61 13.73
CA ASP A 43 -11.55 1.36 12.97
C ASP A 43 -11.97 -0.10 13.09
N PRO A 44 -12.93 -0.40 14.00
CA PRO A 44 -13.40 -1.77 14.18
C PRO A 44 -14.02 -2.40 12.93
N LYS A 45 -14.51 -1.59 11.99
CA LYS A 45 -15.14 -2.08 10.76
C LYS A 45 -14.13 -2.72 9.81
N ASN A 46 -12.86 -2.38 9.95
CA ASN A 46 -11.78 -2.90 9.09
C ASN A 46 -11.02 -4.06 9.73
N ILE A 47 -11.51 -4.55 10.87
CA ILE A 47 -10.89 -5.71 11.55
C ILE A 47 -11.43 -6.98 10.92
N ALA A 48 -10.54 -7.79 10.34
CA ALA A 48 -10.91 -8.89 9.45
C ALA A 48 -11.41 -10.15 10.16
N SER A 49 -11.07 -10.37 11.44
CA SER A 49 -11.41 -11.60 12.15
C SER A 49 -12.01 -11.32 13.52
N PRO A 50 -12.82 -12.26 14.06
CA PRO A 50 -13.34 -12.10 15.42
C PRO A 50 -12.24 -11.97 16.48
N ALA A 51 -11.13 -12.68 16.31
CA ALA A 51 -10.02 -12.58 17.26
C ALA A 51 -9.39 -11.19 17.24
N GLU A 52 -9.23 -10.61 16.05
CA GLU A 52 -8.72 -9.25 15.91
C GLU A 52 -9.69 -8.22 16.48
N GLN A 53 -11.00 -8.42 16.29
CA GLN A 53 -12.03 -7.54 16.85
C GLN A 53 -11.97 -7.52 18.38
N VAL A 54 -11.73 -8.66 19.01
CA VAL A 54 -11.60 -8.76 20.46
C VAL A 54 -10.38 -7.98 20.95
N ARG A 55 -9.26 -8.04 20.21
CA ARG A 55 -8.05 -7.31 20.57
C ARG A 55 -8.12 -5.81 20.23
N GLY A 56 -9.10 -5.40 19.41
CA GLY A 56 -9.21 -4.02 18.97
C GLY A 56 -8.13 -3.59 17.99
N ARG A 57 -7.48 -4.54 17.32
CA ARG A 57 -6.41 -4.31 16.35
C ARG A 57 -6.49 -5.33 15.22
N ALA A 58 -5.96 -4.98 14.08
CA ALA A 58 -5.91 -5.85 12.92
C ALA A 58 -4.47 -6.05 12.45
N GLU A 59 -4.13 -7.29 12.08
CA GLU A 59 -2.84 -7.59 11.47
C GLU A 59 -2.87 -7.14 10.01
N ARG A 60 -1.93 -6.26 9.64
CA ARG A 60 -1.88 -5.64 8.32
C ARG A 60 -0.46 -5.69 7.77
N VAL A 61 -0.38 -5.45 6.48
CA VAL A 61 0.89 -5.21 5.79
C VAL A 61 0.86 -3.78 5.28
N GLN A 62 1.96 -3.07 5.47
CA GLN A 62 2.17 -1.77 4.86
C GLN A 62 3.12 -1.94 3.67
N ILE A 63 2.72 -1.41 2.52
CA ILE A 63 3.60 -1.33 1.36
C ILE A 63 3.85 0.15 1.13
N GLU A 64 5.12 0.54 1.12
CA GLU A 64 5.51 1.92 0.84
C GLU A 64 6.22 1.95 -0.51
N ILE A 65 5.69 2.75 -1.43
CA ILE A 65 6.15 2.82 -2.81
C ILE A 65 6.66 4.23 -3.08
N LEU A 66 7.93 4.34 -3.48
CA LEU A 66 8.44 5.59 -4.02
C LEU A 66 8.04 5.65 -5.49
N MET A 67 7.41 6.74 -5.89
CA MET A 67 6.94 6.86 -7.26
C MET A 67 6.78 8.31 -7.69
N ASP A 68 6.50 8.49 -8.97
CA ASP A 68 6.17 9.78 -9.53
C ASP A 68 4.72 10.10 -9.22
N ALA A 69 4.47 11.28 -8.67
CA ALA A 69 3.12 11.70 -8.30
C ALA A 69 2.15 11.65 -9.49
N SER A 70 2.65 11.89 -10.71
CA SER A 70 1.82 11.88 -11.91
C SER A 70 1.24 10.51 -12.26
N HIS A 71 1.77 9.43 -11.69
CA HIS A 71 1.31 8.06 -11.97
C HIS A 71 0.45 7.45 -10.87
N VAL A 72 0.26 8.16 -9.75
CA VAL A 72 -0.50 7.62 -8.60
C VAL A 72 -1.93 7.31 -8.97
N ALA A 73 -2.60 8.25 -9.66
CA ALA A 73 -4.01 8.06 -10.03
C ALA A 73 -4.21 6.85 -10.93
N GLU A 74 -3.30 6.62 -11.88
CA GLU A 74 -3.36 5.48 -12.79
C GLU A 74 -3.19 4.16 -12.03
N LEU A 75 -2.22 4.09 -11.14
CA LEU A 75 -2.00 2.89 -10.33
C LEU A 75 -3.20 2.58 -9.43
N LEU A 76 -3.72 3.59 -8.73
CA LEU A 76 -4.87 3.39 -7.85
C LEU A 76 -6.10 2.95 -8.62
N GLN A 77 -6.33 3.52 -9.81
CA GLN A 77 -7.48 3.13 -10.63
C GLN A 77 -7.35 1.69 -11.10
N ASP A 78 -6.15 1.27 -11.48
CA ASP A 78 -5.90 -0.09 -11.92
C ASP A 78 -6.09 -1.09 -10.78
N LEU A 79 -5.61 -0.75 -9.58
CA LEU A 79 -5.83 -1.57 -8.39
C LEU A 79 -7.31 -1.68 -8.05
N ARG A 80 -8.07 -0.60 -8.16
CA ARG A 80 -9.53 -0.63 -7.93
C ARG A 80 -10.24 -1.55 -8.90
N THR A 81 -9.78 -1.59 -10.13
CA THR A 81 -10.39 -2.41 -11.17
C THR A 81 -10.10 -3.90 -10.96
N GLU A 82 -8.85 -4.24 -10.65
CA GLU A 82 -8.44 -5.64 -10.56
C GLU A 82 -8.56 -6.25 -9.18
N LEU A 83 -8.37 -5.46 -8.14
CA LEU A 83 -8.34 -5.93 -6.74
C LEU A 83 -9.17 -5.03 -5.83
N PRO A 84 -10.46 -4.81 -6.14
CA PRO A 84 -11.28 -3.92 -5.31
C PRO A 84 -11.39 -4.48 -3.88
N SER A 85 -11.12 -3.62 -2.89
CA SER A 85 -11.24 -3.99 -1.49
C SER A 85 -11.44 -2.77 -0.63
N ARG A 86 -12.46 -2.80 0.24
CA ARG A 86 -12.69 -1.76 1.23
C ARG A 86 -11.66 -1.81 2.35
N ASP A 87 -10.96 -2.94 2.48
CA ASP A 87 -10.01 -3.16 3.56
C ASP A 87 -8.62 -2.64 3.22
N VAL A 88 -8.42 -2.16 2.00
CA VAL A 88 -7.16 -1.52 1.60
C VAL A 88 -7.34 -0.02 1.72
N VAL A 89 -6.56 0.60 2.59
CA VAL A 89 -6.53 2.06 2.72
C VAL A 89 -5.18 2.57 2.23
N TRP A 90 -5.16 3.83 1.81
CA TRP A 90 -3.94 4.41 1.27
C TRP A 90 -3.84 5.88 1.63
N TRP A 91 -2.62 6.38 1.64
CA TRP A 91 -2.36 7.81 1.72
C TRP A 91 -1.05 8.15 1.03
N LEU A 92 -0.89 9.44 0.75
CA LEU A 92 0.29 9.95 0.08
C LEU A 92 1.04 10.88 1.00
N SER A 93 2.36 10.91 0.83
CA SER A 93 3.18 11.96 1.42
C SER A 93 4.23 12.41 0.40
N PRO A 94 4.65 13.68 0.46
CA PRO A 94 5.71 14.13 -0.44
C PRO A 94 7.07 13.55 -0.03
N VAL A 95 7.91 13.34 -1.04
CA VAL A 95 9.31 12.98 -0.85
C VAL A 95 10.13 14.13 -1.40
N THR A 96 10.82 14.84 -0.52
CA THR A 96 11.58 16.04 -0.90
C THR A 96 12.86 15.68 -1.63
N GLU A 97 13.45 14.54 -1.32
CA GLU A 97 14.71 14.11 -1.92
C GLU A 97 14.85 12.61 -1.74
N SER A 98 15.41 11.96 -2.74
CA SER A 98 15.71 10.52 -2.68
C SER A 98 16.95 10.22 -3.51
N GLY A 99 17.64 9.15 -3.18
CA GLY A 99 18.83 8.77 -3.93
C GLY A 99 19.50 7.55 -3.34
N SER A 100 20.62 7.17 -3.97
CA SER A 100 21.48 6.08 -3.55
C SER A 100 22.78 6.66 -2.95
N LEU A 101 23.45 5.88 -2.11
CA LEU A 101 24.75 6.28 -1.55
C LEU A 101 25.91 6.04 -2.52
N ALA A 102 25.65 5.39 -3.63
CA ALA A 102 26.69 5.14 -4.63
C ALA A 102 26.21 5.43 -6.03
#